data_b6619b50568596ca3519da0728b137b6
#
_entry.id   b6619b50568596ca3519da0728b137b6
#
_cell.length_a   1.000
_cell.length_b   1.000
_cell.length_c   1.000
_cell.angle_alpha   90.00
_cell.angle_beta   90.00
_cell.angle_gamma   90.00
#
_symmetry.space_group_name_H-M   'P 1'
#
loop_
_entity.id
_entity.type
_entity.pdbx_description
1 polymer ?
#
loop_
_entity_poly.entity_id
_entity_poly.type
_entity_poly.pdbx_seq_one_letter_code
_entity_poly.pdbx_strand_id
1 'polypeptide(L)'
;MICVIGGGAAGFFAAINAASQGCKVTILEKGIKVLSKVRISGGGRCNVTNGVATLQGLLDGYPRGNKELRGPFTKFSNQDTMNWFEDRGVRLKVEKDGRVFPVSDDSGSIIDCLLDEADRLGVAIKLGFAVECISTSQSGFIIHSNNNSIQASKVIVTTGGGSKLESYKWLQTLGVQIVSPVPSLFTINIPDSPYLDLMGVSVQDALVSVVGKKISSRGPILFTHWGLSGPAILKCSSIAARQLHESNYEFDVQLDLLPDLSQDALRDMIREMCKQHPNKKISSLKFDGISTRLFERLIELSGIEISQDLGNLSKQSTNKLVDIIKATKMSVRGKTTFKEEFVTCGGVSLKEIDFKRMESKVVPNLFFAGEVLDIDGVTGGFNFQAAWTTGFIAGTSACNG
;
A
#
# COMPACT_ATOMS: atom_id res chain seq x y z
N MET A 1 -3.37 20.52 -27.05
CA MET A 1 -4.23 20.06 -25.95
C MET A 1 -3.65 18.80 -25.35
N ILE A 2 -3.55 18.74 -24.03
CA ILE A 2 -3.12 17.57 -23.28
C ILE A 2 -4.34 16.77 -22.79
N CYS A 3 -4.38 15.46 -23.02
CA CYS A 3 -5.38 14.58 -22.43
C CYS A 3 -4.77 13.76 -21.29
N VAL A 4 -5.43 13.77 -20.14
CA VAL A 4 -5.09 12.95 -18.98
C VAL A 4 -6.11 11.81 -18.86
N ILE A 5 -5.67 10.56 -18.94
CA ILE A 5 -6.53 9.38 -18.91
C ILE A 5 -6.57 8.82 -17.49
N GLY A 6 -7.69 9.02 -16.80
CA GLY A 6 -7.94 8.61 -15.43
C GLY A 6 -8.08 9.81 -14.48
N GLY A 7 -9.24 9.96 -13.87
CA GLY A 7 -9.59 11.03 -12.92
C GLY A 7 -9.30 10.67 -11.46
N GLY A 8 -8.17 9.98 -11.21
CA GLY A 8 -7.67 9.69 -9.87
C GLY A 8 -6.65 10.71 -9.35
N ALA A 9 -5.99 10.40 -8.23
CA ALA A 9 -5.00 11.26 -7.59
C ALA A 9 -3.90 11.73 -8.56
N ALA A 10 -3.23 10.80 -9.23
CA ALA A 10 -2.17 11.12 -10.20
C ALA A 10 -2.71 11.96 -11.37
N GLY A 11 -3.93 11.67 -11.83
CA GLY A 11 -4.55 12.36 -12.95
C GLY A 11 -4.87 13.82 -12.64
N PHE A 12 -5.49 14.09 -11.49
CA PHE A 12 -5.74 15.46 -11.04
C PHE A 12 -4.46 16.23 -10.85
N PHE A 13 -3.46 15.62 -10.20
CA PHE A 13 -2.19 16.28 -9.95
C PHE A 13 -1.44 16.60 -11.25
N ALA A 14 -1.44 15.67 -12.22
CA ALA A 14 -0.87 15.91 -13.54
C ALA A 14 -1.62 17.01 -14.30
N ALA A 15 -2.96 16.99 -14.28
CA ALA A 15 -3.77 17.96 -14.98
C ALA A 15 -3.61 19.39 -14.41
N ILE A 16 -3.64 19.51 -13.08
CA ILE A 16 -3.45 20.79 -12.37
C ILE A 16 -2.07 21.37 -12.70
N ASN A 17 -1.01 20.55 -12.61
CA ASN A 17 0.34 21.04 -12.86
C ASN A 17 0.62 21.38 -14.34
N ALA A 18 -0.01 20.70 -15.29
CA ALA A 18 0.04 21.08 -16.69
C ALA A 18 -0.75 22.36 -16.96
N ALA A 19 -1.96 22.49 -16.40
CA ALA A 19 -2.80 23.67 -16.56
C ALA A 19 -2.19 24.92 -15.91
N SER A 20 -1.52 24.78 -14.76
CA SER A 20 -0.81 25.88 -14.11
C SER A 20 0.34 26.46 -14.94
N GLN A 21 0.85 25.71 -15.92
CA GLN A 21 1.83 26.17 -16.92
C GLN A 21 1.17 26.78 -18.18
N GLY A 22 -0.15 26.98 -18.18
CA GLY A 22 -0.89 27.55 -19.29
C GLY A 22 -1.36 26.58 -20.37
N CYS A 23 -1.16 25.27 -20.17
CA CYS A 23 -1.62 24.27 -21.14
C CYS A 23 -3.13 24.01 -21.02
N LYS A 24 -3.82 23.83 -22.17
CA LYS A 24 -5.21 23.34 -22.19
C LYS A 24 -5.23 21.84 -21.89
N VAL A 25 -5.94 21.46 -20.81
CA VAL A 25 -5.97 20.10 -20.31
C VAL A 25 -7.40 19.56 -20.22
N THR A 26 -7.56 18.27 -20.56
CA THR A 26 -8.83 17.54 -20.38
C THR A 26 -8.55 16.22 -19.67
N ILE A 27 -9.23 15.98 -18.55
CA ILE A 27 -9.26 14.68 -17.86
C ILE A 27 -10.35 13.81 -18.48
N LEU A 28 -10.02 12.58 -18.83
CA LEU A 28 -10.93 11.55 -19.35
C LEU A 28 -11.11 10.49 -18.27
N GLU A 29 -12.31 10.37 -17.69
CA GLU A 29 -12.61 9.41 -16.64
C GLU A 29 -13.70 8.44 -17.12
N LYS A 30 -13.42 7.12 -16.96
CA LYS A 30 -14.36 6.05 -17.35
C LYS A 30 -15.61 5.99 -16.49
N GLY A 31 -15.49 6.37 -15.23
CA GLY A 31 -16.56 6.35 -14.24
C GLY A 31 -17.44 7.61 -14.31
N ILE A 32 -18.48 7.59 -13.51
CA ILE A 32 -19.38 8.74 -13.30
C ILE A 32 -18.91 9.67 -12.17
N LYS A 33 -17.84 9.28 -11.47
CA LYS A 33 -17.24 10.05 -10.36
C LYS A 33 -15.72 9.96 -10.46
N VAL A 34 -15.06 11.09 -10.18
CA VAL A 34 -13.60 11.19 -10.05
C VAL A 34 -13.16 10.95 -8.60
N LEU A 35 -11.84 10.75 -8.40
CA LEU A 35 -11.19 10.66 -7.09
C LEU A 35 -11.75 9.56 -6.16
N SER A 36 -12.36 8.52 -6.71
CA SER A 36 -13.06 7.47 -5.93
C SER A 36 -12.13 6.75 -4.95
N LYS A 37 -10.87 6.43 -5.34
CA LYS A 37 -9.89 5.83 -4.43
C LYS A 37 -9.43 6.80 -3.34
N VAL A 38 -9.37 8.11 -3.61
CA VAL A 38 -9.06 9.13 -2.59
C VAL A 38 -10.15 9.13 -1.54
N ARG A 39 -11.41 9.08 -1.96
CA ARG A 39 -12.59 9.12 -1.07
C ARG A 39 -12.60 8.01 -0.03
N ILE A 40 -12.29 6.78 -0.42
CA ILE A 40 -12.39 5.60 0.47
C ILE A 40 -11.09 5.32 1.25
N SER A 41 -9.98 5.88 0.80
CA SER A 41 -8.65 5.59 1.37
C SER A 41 -8.53 6.01 2.84
N GLY A 42 -7.72 5.29 3.60
CA GLY A 42 -7.49 5.56 5.01
C GLY A 42 -8.77 5.53 5.86
N GLY A 43 -9.75 4.70 5.48
CA GLY A 43 -11.03 4.61 6.15
C GLY A 43 -11.91 5.86 5.95
N GLY A 44 -11.84 6.49 4.77
CA GLY A 44 -12.59 7.70 4.42
C GLY A 44 -11.90 9.01 4.84
N ARG A 45 -10.72 8.94 5.46
CA ARG A 45 -9.96 10.13 5.90
C ARG A 45 -8.95 10.63 4.86
N CYS A 46 -8.58 9.83 3.90
CA CYS A 46 -7.47 10.00 2.95
C CYS A 46 -6.09 10.09 3.64
N ASN A 47 -5.33 9.00 3.61
CA ASN A 47 -3.91 9.03 4.01
C ASN A 47 -3.09 9.68 2.88
N VAL A 48 -2.91 11.01 2.96
CA VAL A 48 -2.37 11.85 1.88
C VAL A 48 -0.94 11.47 1.50
N THR A 49 -0.10 11.28 2.49
CA THR A 49 1.31 10.94 2.35
C THR A 49 1.88 10.36 3.64
N ASN A 50 3.20 10.22 3.72
CA ASN A 50 3.92 9.85 4.94
C ASN A 50 4.84 10.99 5.37
N GLY A 51 4.85 11.30 6.67
CA GLY A 51 5.66 12.36 7.27
C GLY A 51 7.12 11.99 7.53
N VAL A 52 7.63 10.92 6.91
CA VAL A 52 9.04 10.52 7.06
C VAL A 52 9.99 11.65 6.63
N ALA A 53 10.98 11.94 7.49
CA ALA A 53 11.81 13.14 7.32
C ALA A 53 12.93 13.00 6.28
N THR A 54 13.32 11.77 5.91
CA THR A 54 14.46 11.55 5.03
C THR A 54 14.06 10.93 3.69
N LEU A 55 14.78 11.30 2.63
CA LEU A 55 14.60 10.71 1.32
C LEU A 55 14.76 9.18 1.36
N GLN A 56 15.75 8.68 2.11
CA GLN A 56 15.95 7.22 2.20
C GLN A 56 14.77 6.55 2.89
N GLY A 57 14.27 7.09 4.00
CA GLY A 57 13.08 6.57 4.68
C GLY A 57 11.83 6.60 3.80
N LEU A 58 11.69 7.63 2.94
CA LEU A 58 10.61 7.67 1.97
C LEU A 58 10.76 6.55 0.93
N LEU A 59 11.97 6.32 0.41
CA LEU A 59 12.27 5.26 -0.57
C LEU A 59 12.10 3.85 0.01
N ASP A 60 12.38 3.65 1.28
CA ASP A 60 12.22 2.36 1.97
C ASP A 60 10.75 1.91 2.03
N GLY A 61 9.82 2.83 1.82
CA GLY A 61 8.40 2.54 1.67
C GLY A 61 8.01 1.87 0.34
N TYR A 62 8.93 1.72 -0.62
CA TYR A 62 8.63 1.17 -1.94
C TYR A 62 9.40 -0.12 -2.20
N PRO A 63 8.77 -1.29 -2.06
CA PRO A 63 9.36 -2.57 -2.47
C PRO A 63 9.73 -2.61 -3.96
N ARG A 64 9.02 -1.83 -4.81
CA ARG A 64 9.27 -1.68 -6.25
C ARG A 64 9.26 -0.21 -6.64
N GLY A 65 10.21 0.17 -7.50
CA GLY A 65 10.37 1.54 -7.99
C GLY A 65 11.15 2.47 -7.07
N ASN A 66 11.71 1.99 -5.96
CA ASN A 66 12.49 2.81 -5.02
C ASN A 66 13.71 3.47 -5.66
N LYS A 67 14.39 2.78 -6.57
CA LYS A 67 15.55 3.33 -7.29
C LYS A 67 15.13 4.43 -8.26
N GLU A 68 14.06 4.16 -8.99
CA GLU A 68 13.53 5.05 -10.02
C GLU A 68 12.91 6.31 -9.40
N LEU A 69 12.26 6.20 -8.24
CA LEU A 69 11.65 7.32 -7.53
C LEU A 69 12.67 8.25 -6.83
N ARG A 70 13.94 7.86 -6.70
CA ARG A 70 14.96 8.69 -6.04
C ARG A 70 15.09 10.08 -6.68
N GLY A 71 15.20 10.15 -7.99
CA GLY A 71 15.24 11.42 -8.73
C GLY A 71 13.93 12.21 -8.64
N PRO A 72 12.77 11.60 -8.93
CA PRO A 72 11.47 12.22 -8.74
C PRO A 72 11.24 12.86 -7.37
N PHE A 73 11.57 12.18 -6.27
CA PHE A 73 11.39 12.70 -4.91
C PHE A 73 12.32 13.90 -4.57
N THR A 74 13.40 14.11 -5.30
CA THR A 74 14.18 15.36 -5.15
C THR A 74 13.52 16.56 -5.86
N LYS A 75 12.55 16.32 -6.75
CA LYS A 75 11.76 17.37 -7.43
C LYS A 75 10.46 17.69 -6.74
N PHE A 76 9.81 16.66 -6.19
CA PHE A 76 8.55 16.80 -5.48
C PHE A 76 8.45 15.69 -4.40
N SER A 77 8.76 16.05 -3.18
CA SER A 77 8.83 15.17 -2.00
C SER A 77 7.47 15.07 -1.27
N ASN A 78 7.45 14.30 -0.20
CA ASN A 78 6.33 14.27 0.73
C ASN A 78 6.12 15.61 1.46
N GLN A 79 7.20 16.34 1.75
CA GLN A 79 7.09 17.69 2.32
C GLN A 79 6.45 18.65 1.31
N ASP A 80 6.85 18.57 0.02
CA ASP A 80 6.24 19.40 -1.01
C ASP A 80 4.75 19.07 -1.19
N THR A 81 4.37 17.78 -1.03
CA THR A 81 2.97 17.38 -1.01
C THR A 81 2.21 18.03 0.15
N MET A 82 2.77 18.00 1.36
CA MET A 82 2.12 18.63 2.52
C MET A 82 1.96 20.13 2.30
N ASN A 83 3.03 20.82 1.91
CA ASN A 83 3.00 22.24 1.61
C ASN A 83 1.98 22.57 0.52
N TRP A 84 1.90 21.77 -0.55
CA TRP A 84 0.97 21.98 -1.66
C TRP A 84 -0.49 22.03 -1.20
N PHE A 85 -0.91 21.12 -0.30
CA PHE A 85 -2.25 21.09 0.26
C PHE A 85 -2.47 22.21 1.30
N GLU A 86 -1.49 22.48 2.15
CA GLU A 86 -1.57 23.51 3.19
C GLU A 86 -1.64 24.92 2.59
N ASP A 87 -0.89 25.21 1.52
CA ASP A 87 -0.96 26.46 0.77
C ASP A 87 -2.35 26.72 0.14
N ARG A 88 -3.14 25.64 -0.01
CA ARG A 88 -4.53 25.68 -0.51
C ARG A 88 -5.57 25.55 0.60
N GLY A 89 -5.17 25.77 1.84
CA GLY A 89 -6.07 25.84 3.00
C GLY A 89 -6.43 24.48 3.62
N VAL A 90 -5.88 23.38 3.14
CA VAL A 90 -6.09 22.06 3.75
C VAL A 90 -5.04 21.79 4.82
N ARG A 91 -5.38 22.01 6.08
CA ARG A 91 -4.48 21.71 7.21
C ARG A 91 -4.29 20.20 7.37
N LEU A 92 -3.03 19.78 7.55
CA LEU A 92 -2.64 18.38 7.69
C LEU A 92 -2.12 18.10 9.11
N LYS A 93 -2.20 16.84 9.52
CA LYS A 93 -1.62 16.32 10.77
C LYS A 93 -0.84 15.05 10.49
N VAL A 94 0.28 14.88 11.19
CA VAL A 94 1.11 13.66 11.16
C VAL A 94 0.75 12.82 12.39
N GLU A 95 0.32 11.58 12.18
CA GLU A 95 0.08 10.61 13.25
C GLU A 95 1.40 9.99 13.75
N LYS A 96 1.38 9.35 14.92
CA LYS A 96 2.58 8.77 15.57
C LYS A 96 3.33 7.75 14.70
N ASP A 97 2.64 7.10 13.77
CA ASP A 97 3.19 6.11 12.83
C ASP A 97 3.63 6.72 11.49
N GLY A 98 3.66 8.05 11.41
CA GLY A 98 4.09 8.80 10.23
C GLY A 98 3.01 9.00 9.16
N ARG A 99 1.81 8.45 9.30
CA ARG A 99 0.71 8.70 8.36
C ARG A 99 0.26 10.15 8.43
N VAL A 100 -0.05 10.72 7.27
CA VAL A 100 -0.51 12.12 7.15
C VAL A 100 -1.97 12.16 6.72
N PHE A 101 -2.79 12.83 7.51
CA PHE A 101 -4.23 13.00 7.25
C PHE A 101 -4.63 14.48 7.29
N PRO A 102 -5.73 14.86 6.63
CA PRO A 102 -6.32 16.17 6.88
C PRO A 102 -6.79 16.27 8.35
N VAL A 103 -6.67 17.45 8.94
CA VAL A 103 -7.12 17.71 10.32
C VAL A 103 -8.62 17.46 10.49
N SER A 104 -9.40 17.61 9.41
CA SER A 104 -10.84 17.31 9.36
C SER A 104 -11.18 15.83 9.54
N ASP A 105 -10.22 14.92 9.38
CA ASP A 105 -10.44 13.47 9.29
C ASP A 105 -11.46 13.07 8.20
N ASP A 106 -11.60 13.88 7.16
CA ASP A 106 -12.50 13.66 6.02
C ASP A 106 -11.74 13.81 4.70
N SER A 107 -11.80 12.78 3.86
CA SER A 107 -11.24 12.77 2.51
C SER A 107 -11.87 13.85 1.59
N GLY A 108 -13.05 14.33 1.93
CA GLY A 108 -13.72 15.44 1.26
C GLY A 108 -12.82 16.67 1.14
N SER A 109 -12.10 17.03 2.20
CA SER A 109 -11.18 18.18 2.18
C SER A 109 -10.09 18.09 1.10
N ILE A 110 -9.57 16.88 0.86
CA ILE A 110 -8.56 16.63 -0.20
C ILE A 110 -9.22 16.66 -1.59
N ILE A 111 -10.40 16.08 -1.71
CA ILE A 111 -11.15 16.00 -2.96
C ILE A 111 -11.57 17.39 -3.42
N ASP A 112 -12.18 18.18 -2.54
CA ASP A 112 -12.67 19.51 -2.83
C ASP A 112 -11.50 20.43 -3.23
N CYS A 113 -10.38 20.38 -2.50
CA CYS A 113 -9.17 21.11 -2.87
C CYS A 113 -8.68 20.79 -4.29
N LEU A 114 -8.68 19.51 -4.69
CA LEU A 114 -8.27 19.11 -6.04
C LEU A 114 -9.27 19.54 -7.11
N LEU A 115 -10.56 19.48 -6.82
CA LEU A 115 -11.62 19.90 -7.73
C LEU A 115 -11.62 21.43 -7.93
N ASP A 116 -11.55 22.19 -6.85
CA ASP A 116 -11.52 23.65 -6.88
C ASP A 116 -10.29 24.16 -7.64
N GLU A 117 -9.12 23.55 -7.42
CA GLU A 117 -7.91 23.95 -8.13
C GLU A 117 -7.95 23.59 -9.61
N ALA A 118 -8.53 22.44 -9.96
CA ALA A 118 -8.73 22.03 -11.35
C ALA A 118 -9.72 22.98 -12.07
N ASP A 119 -10.81 23.36 -11.42
CA ASP A 119 -11.80 24.30 -11.93
C ASP A 119 -11.19 25.70 -12.11
N ARG A 120 -10.49 26.20 -11.09
CA ARG A 120 -9.79 27.51 -11.11
C ARG A 120 -8.83 27.62 -12.30
N LEU A 121 -8.19 26.51 -12.69
CA LEU A 121 -7.23 26.43 -13.81
C LEU A 121 -7.90 26.08 -15.15
N GLY A 122 -9.22 25.92 -15.20
CA GLY A 122 -9.97 25.61 -16.41
C GLY A 122 -9.72 24.19 -16.95
N VAL A 123 -9.41 23.23 -16.08
CA VAL A 123 -9.27 21.82 -16.48
C VAL A 123 -10.63 21.24 -16.82
N ALA A 124 -10.82 20.79 -18.06
CA ALA A 124 -12.06 20.12 -18.47
C ALA A 124 -12.08 18.67 -17.96
N ILE A 125 -13.23 18.21 -17.45
CA ILE A 125 -13.42 16.82 -16.99
C ILE A 125 -14.52 16.17 -17.84
N LYS A 126 -14.20 15.05 -18.49
CA LYS A 126 -15.16 14.22 -19.24
C LYS A 126 -15.37 12.91 -18.53
N LEU A 127 -16.55 12.74 -17.94
CA LEU A 127 -16.99 11.50 -17.28
C LEU A 127 -17.59 10.52 -18.30
N GLY A 128 -17.62 9.24 -17.95
CA GLY A 128 -18.18 8.20 -18.81
C GLY A 128 -17.35 7.93 -20.07
N PHE A 129 -16.09 8.39 -20.11
CA PHE A 129 -15.19 8.22 -21.25
C PHE A 129 -14.20 7.08 -20.99
N ALA A 130 -14.64 5.84 -21.23
CA ALA A 130 -13.80 4.66 -21.10
C ALA A 130 -12.89 4.52 -22.34
N VAL A 131 -11.59 4.77 -22.19
CA VAL A 131 -10.61 4.62 -23.27
C VAL A 131 -10.45 3.15 -23.63
N GLU A 132 -10.67 2.81 -24.89
CA GLU A 132 -10.54 1.47 -25.47
C GLU A 132 -9.23 1.28 -26.23
N CYS A 133 -8.82 2.29 -27.00
CA CYS A 133 -7.54 2.30 -27.69
C CYS A 133 -7.05 3.73 -27.95
N ILE A 134 -5.78 3.81 -28.25
CA ILE A 134 -5.11 5.05 -28.70
C ILE A 134 -4.39 4.73 -30.00
N SER A 135 -4.60 5.58 -31.00
CA SER A 135 -3.83 5.56 -32.25
C SER A 135 -2.96 6.81 -32.37
N THR A 136 -1.81 6.66 -32.96
CA THR A 136 -0.92 7.78 -33.30
C THR A 136 -1.35 8.45 -34.57
N SER A 137 -1.20 9.77 -34.66
CA SER A 137 -1.45 10.57 -35.86
C SER A 137 -0.28 11.54 -36.12
N GLN A 138 -0.31 12.22 -37.24
CA GLN A 138 0.72 13.23 -37.56
C GLN A 138 0.76 14.39 -36.53
N SER A 139 -0.36 14.67 -35.86
CA SER A 139 -0.52 15.77 -34.90
C SER A 139 -0.52 15.30 -33.43
N GLY A 140 -0.22 14.04 -33.16
CA GLY A 140 -0.22 13.45 -31.81
C GLY A 140 -1.04 12.18 -31.71
N PHE A 141 -2.11 12.16 -30.92
CA PHE A 141 -2.89 10.97 -30.58
C PHE A 141 -4.38 11.16 -30.90
N ILE A 142 -5.04 10.07 -31.25
CA ILE A 142 -6.49 9.95 -31.28
C ILE A 142 -6.87 8.92 -30.22
N ILE A 143 -7.63 9.36 -29.22
CA ILE A 143 -8.08 8.56 -28.08
C ILE A 143 -9.50 8.12 -28.36
N HIS A 144 -9.75 6.83 -28.44
CA HIS A 144 -11.05 6.24 -28.80
C HIS A 144 -11.78 5.71 -27.56
N SER A 145 -13.10 5.92 -27.54
CA SER A 145 -14.02 5.38 -26.53
C SER A 145 -15.36 5.13 -27.21
N ASN A 146 -15.81 3.87 -27.28
CA ASN A 146 -17.05 3.48 -27.97
C ASN A 146 -17.25 4.23 -29.30
N ASN A 147 -18.22 5.13 -29.38
CA ASN A 147 -18.52 5.91 -30.58
C ASN A 147 -17.90 7.32 -30.60
N ASN A 148 -17.02 7.63 -29.64
CA ASN A 148 -16.41 8.95 -29.48
C ASN A 148 -14.88 8.89 -29.65
N SER A 149 -14.32 9.98 -30.19
CA SER A 149 -12.86 10.15 -30.22
C SER A 149 -12.45 11.56 -29.84
N ILE A 150 -11.23 11.68 -29.33
CA ILE A 150 -10.64 12.97 -28.93
C ILE A 150 -9.21 13.01 -29.46
N GLN A 151 -8.86 14.11 -30.12
CA GLN A 151 -7.48 14.38 -30.53
C GLN A 151 -6.71 15.08 -29.42
N ALA A 152 -5.47 14.67 -29.21
CA ALA A 152 -4.55 15.26 -28.25
C ALA A 152 -3.15 15.32 -28.82
N SER A 153 -2.43 16.42 -28.56
CA SER A 153 -1.01 16.50 -28.91
C SER A 153 -0.14 15.67 -27.96
N LYS A 154 -0.57 15.53 -26.71
CA LYS A 154 0.12 14.74 -25.68
C LYS A 154 -0.89 14.02 -24.80
N VAL A 155 -0.48 12.88 -24.28
CA VAL A 155 -1.31 12.03 -23.42
C VAL A 155 -0.56 11.70 -22.13
N ILE A 156 -1.25 11.83 -21.00
CA ILE A 156 -0.75 11.38 -19.68
C ILE A 156 -1.66 10.26 -19.20
N VAL A 157 -1.11 9.06 -19.04
CA VAL A 157 -1.84 7.88 -18.57
C VAL A 157 -1.74 7.76 -17.05
N THR A 158 -2.89 7.80 -16.39
CA THR A 158 -3.03 7.80 -14.91
C THR A 158 -4.17 6.90 -14.46
N THR A 159 -4.38 5.80 -15.17
CA THR A 159 -5.52 4.88 -14.97
C THR A 159 -5.49 4.11 -13.67
N GLY A 160 -4.41 4.21 -12.91
CA GLY A 160 -4.17 3.39 -11.72
C GLY A 160 -3.79 1.96 -12.08
N GLY A 161 -3.65 1.11 -11.08
CA GLY A 161 -3.34 -0.31 -11.24
C GLY A 161 -4.53 -1.11 -11.78
N GLY A 162 -4.25 -2.05 -12.66
CA GLY A 162 -5.21 -3.02 -13.17
C GLY A 162 -5.02 -4.38 -12.52
N SER A 163 -6.09 -5.07 -12.20
CA SER A 163 -6.02 -6.42 -11.58
C SER A 163 -5.66 -7.54 -12.57
N LYS A 164 -5.71 -7.26 -13.87
CA LYS A 164 -5.48 -8.23 -14.94
C LYS A 164 -4.70 -7.60 -16.08
N LEU A 165 -3.93 -8.41 -16.80
CA LEU A 165 -3.13 -7.97 -17.95
C LEU A 165 -4.02 -7.36 -19.07
N GLU A 166 -5.26 -7.82 -19.19
CA GLU A 166 -6.25 -7.29 -20.15
C GLU A 166 -6.48 -5.79 -19.99
N SER A 167 -6.37 -5.27 -18.78
CA SER A 167 -6.55 -3.83 -18.50
C SER A 167 -5.49 -2.95 -19.17
N TYR A 168 -4.38 -3.55 -19.61
CA TYR A 168 -3.25 -2.85 -20.23
C TYR A 168 -3.10 -3.15 -21.73
N LYS A 169 -3.97 -3.99 -22.34
CA LYS A 169 -3.83 -4.39 -23.75
C LYS A 169 -3.73 -3.20 -24.70
N TRP A 170 -4.52 -2.16 -24.47
CA TRP A 170 -4.50 -0.95 -25.27
C TRP A 170 -3.17 -0.17 -25.20
N LEU A 171 -2.39 -0.31 -24.12
CA LEU A 171 -1.02 0.21 -24.02
C LEU A 171 -0.03 -0.69 -24.75
N GLN A 172 -0.22 -2.00 -24.70
CA GLN A 172 0.63 -2.96 -25.43
C GLN A 172 0.53 -2.77 -26.95
N THR A 173 -0.62 -2.34 -27.49
CA THR A 173 -0.77 -2.02 -28.92
C THR A 173 0.08 -0.81 -29.35
N LEU A 174 0.48 0.04 -28.41
CA LEU A 174 1.42 1.15 -28.64
C LEU A 174 2.90 0.71 -28.49
N GLY A 175 3.19 -0.55 -28.26
CA GLY A 175 4.53 -1.08 -28.01
C GLY A 175 5.02 -0.97 -26.58
N VAL A 176 4.17 -0.54 -25.63
CA VAL A 176 4.54 -0.39 -24.21
C VAL A 176 4.60 -1.76 -23.52
N GLN A 177 5.73 -2.07 -22.89
CA GLN A 177 5.90 -3.32 -22.14
C GLN A 177 5.18 -3.24 -20.78
N ILE A 178 4.45 -4.31 -20.47
CA ILE A 178 3.71 -4.43 -19.21
C ILE A 178 4.29 -5.59 -18.40
N VAL A 179 4.64 -5.30 -17.17
CA VAL A 179 4.95 -6.30 -16.15
C VAL A 179 3.62 -6.83 -15.61
N SER A 180 3.44 -8.15 -15.63
CA SER A 180 2.19 -8.80 -15.23
C SER A 180 1.72 -8.32 -13.85
N PRO A 181 0.49 -7.83 -13.75
CA PRO A 181 -0.06 -7.34 -12.49
C PRO A 181 -0.41 -8.50 -11.57
N VAL A 182 -0.03 -8.36 -10.31
CA VAL A 182 -0.40 -9.26 -9.22
C VAL A 182 -0.85 -8.43 -8.01
N PRO A 183 -1.71 -8.97 -7.13
CA PRO A 183 -2.11 -8.28 -5.92
C PRO A 183 -0.94 -7.94 -5.01
N SER A 184 -1.00 -6.75 -4.41
CA SER A 184 -0.13 -6.26 -3.35
C SER A 184 -1.00 -5.82 -2.16
N LEU A 185 -0.43 -5.72 -0.95
CA LEU A 185 -1.16 -5.28 0.26
C LEU A 185 -2.43 -6.11 0.55
N PHE A 186 -2.30 -7.42 0.63
CA PHE A 186 -3.42 -8.32 0.91
C PHE A 186 -3.30 -8.99 2.29
N THR A 187 -4.44 -9.42 2.82
CA THR A 187 -4.54 -10.23 4.03
C THR A 187 -4.40 -11.71 3.68
N ILE A 188 -3.95 -12.53 4.63
CA ILE A 188 -3.68 -13.95 4.40
C ILE A 188 -4.75 -14.84 5.03
N ASN A 189 -5.12 -15.90 4.32
CA ASN A 189 -6.12 -16.85 4.76
C ASN A 189 -5.45 -18.08 5.37
N ILE A 190 -5.86 -18.43 6.59
CA ILE A 190 -5.34 -19.55 7.37
C ILE A 190 -6.55 -20.36 7.88
N PRO A 191 -7.14 -21.23 7.04
CA PRO A 191 -8.40 -21.91 7.38
C PRO A 191 -8.27 -22.79 8.64
N ASP A 192 -7.11 -23.39 8.85
CA ASP A 192 -6.85 -24.27 10.00
C ASP A 192 -6.14 -23.52 11.15
N SER A 193 -6.33 -22.18 11.24
CA SER A 193 -5.71 -21.39 12.29
C SER A 193 -6.30 -21.73 13.67
N PRO A 194 -5.46 -22.02 14.66
CA PRO A 194 -5.95 -22.22 16.03
C PRO A 194 -6.38 -20.93 16.71
N TYR A 195 -6.36 -19.80 16.00
CA TYR A 195 -6.69 -18.46 16.51
C TYR A 195 -7.95 -17.87 15.85
N LEU A 196 -8.76 -18.64 15.12
CA LEU A 196 -9.94 -18.11 14.41
C LEU A 196 -10.98 -17.51 15.34
N ASP A 197 -11.09 -18.04 16.57
CA ASP A 197 -11.97 -17.52 17.61
C ASP A 197 -11.46 -16.23 18.27
N LEU A 198 -10.23 -15.82 17.98
CA LEU A 198 -9.65 -14.56 18.46
C LEU A 198 -9.92 -13.37 17.54
N MET A 199 -10.97 -13.43 16.72
CA MET A 199 -11.34 -12.33 15.84
C MET A 199 -11.40 -11.00 16.59
N GLY A 200 -10.74 -9.97 16.03
CA GLY A 200 -10.64 -8.63 16.61
C GLY A 200 -9.50 -8.44 17.61
N VAL A 201 -8.83 -9.49 18.05
CA VAL A 201 -7.62 -9.37 18.88
C VAL A 201 -6.46 -8.86 18.03
N SER A 202 -5.75 -7.85 18.53
CA SER A 202 -4.54 -7.30 17.89
C SER A 202 -3.32 -7.47 18.79
N VAL A 203 -2.15 -7.62 18.17
CA VAL A 203 -0.84 -7.49 18.81
C VAL A 203 -0.18 -6.27 18.19
N GLN A 204 0.22 -5.31 19.02
CA GLN A 204 0.71 -4.01 18.53
C GLN A 204 2.10 -4.11 17.87
N ASP A 205 2.88 -5.08 18.27
CA ASP A 205 4.22 -5.29 17.75
C ASP A 205 4.52 -6.79 17.63
N ALA A 206 4.52 -7.28 16.41
CA ALA A 206 4.85 -8.66 16.10
C ALA A 206 5.77 -8.70 14.89
N LEU A 207 6.64 -9.70 14.81
CA LEU A 207 7.44 -9.99 13.62
C LEU A 207 6.78 -11.14 12.85
N VAL A 208 6.46 -10.86 11.59
CA VAL A 208 5.92 -11.85 10.63
C VAL A 208 7.02 -12.21 9.65
N SER A 209 7.30 -13.48 9.47
CA SER A 209 8.30 -13.97 8.51
C SER A 209 7.70 -15.02 7.58
N VAL A 210 8.07 -14.99 6.30
CA VAL A 210 7.72 -16.05 5.34
C VAL A 210 8.74 -17.17 5.45
N VAL A 211 8.29 -18.35 5.82
CA VAL A 211 9.19 -19.50 6.06
C VAL A 211 9.95 -19.86 4.78
N GLY A 212 11.25 -20.07 4.90
CA GLY A 212 12.13 -20.39 3.76
C GLY A 212 12.47 -19.21 2.84
N LYS A 213 12.04 -18.00 3.17
CA LYS A 213 12.37 -16.77 2.40
C LYS A 213 12.97 -15.71 3.33
N LYS A 214 13.83 -14.84 2.78
CA LYS A 214 14.39 -13.70 3.51
C LYS A 214 13.40 -12.52 3.48
N ILE A 215 12.17 -12.77 3.89
CA ILE A 215 11.09 -11.78 3.89
C ILE A 215 10.47 -11.76 5.27
N SER A 216 10.50 -10.60 5.89
CA SER A 216 9.86 -10.36 7.18
C SER A 216 9.33 -8.93 7.27
N SER A 217 8.38 -8.72 8.16
CA SER A 217 7.83 -7.41 8.48
C SER A 217 7.46 -7.33 9.94
N ARG A 218 7.79 -6.23 10.59
CA ARG A 218 7.44 -5.94 12.00
C ARG A 218 6.36 -4.87 12.07
N GLY A 219 5.46 -5.01 13.02
CA GLY A 219 4.40 -4.07 13.32
C GLY A 219 3.11 -4.73 13.81
N PRO A 220 2.01 -3.97 13.88
CA PRO A 220 0.74 -4.52 14.33
C PRO A 220 0.20 -5.65 13.44
N ILE A 221 -0.34 -6.69 14.08
CA ILE A 221 -1.14 -7.75 13.44
C ILE A 221 -2.54 -7.78 14.02
N LEU A 222 -3.50 -8.28 13.25
CA LEU A 222 -4.89 -8.46 13.63
C LEU A 222 -5.33 -9.87 13.31
N PHE A 223 -5.84 -10.59 14.30
CA PHE A 223 -6.50 -11.88 14.10
C PHE A 223 -7.90 -11.66 13.52
N THR A 224 -8.23 -12.38 12.47
CA THR A 224 -9.53 -12.31 11.77
C THR A 224 -10.16 -13.68 11.70
N HIS A 225 -11.43 -13.77 11.33
CA HIS A 225 -12.14 -15.06 11.17
C HIS A 225 -11.67 -15.87 9.95
N TRP A 226 -10.81 -15.31 9.08
CA TRP A 226 -10.22 -16.04 7.96
C TRP A 226 -8.70 -16.27 8.10
N GLY A 227 -8.02 -15.63 9.06
CA GLY A 227 -6.58 -15.71 9.24
C GLY A 227 -5.99 -14.46 9.86
N LEU A 228 -5.07 -13.79 9.17
CA LEU A 228 -4.35 -12.63 9.68
C LEU A 228 -4.44 -11.42 8.76
N SER A 229 -4.50 -10.24 9.38
CA SER A 229 -4.45 -8.92 8.76
C SER A 229 -3.54 -7.98 9.58
N GLY A 230 -3.60 -6.71 9.30
CA GLY A 230 -2.85 -5.65 9.99
C GLY A 230 -1.59 -5.21 9.25
N PRO A 231 -1.00 -4.09 9.66
CA PRO A 231 0.11 -3.45 8.94
C PRO A 231 1.30 -4.36 8.65
N ALA A 232 1.71 -5.23 9.59
CA ALA A 232 2.82 -6.17 9.37
C ALA A 232 2.49 -7.20 8.28
N ILE A 233 1.26 -7.71 8.24
CA ILE A 233 0.80 -8.67 7.21
C ILE A 233 0.74 -7.99 5.85
N LEU A 234 0.13 -6.80 5.76
CA LEU A 234 0.00 -6.05 4.52
C LEU A 234 1.38 -5.67 3.95
N LYS A 235 2.31 -5.24 4.80
CA LYS A 235 3.69 -4.93 4.40
C LYS A 235 4.43 -6.19 3.93
N CYS A 236 4.30 -7.30 4.65
CA CYS A 236 4.90 -8.58 4.28
C CYS A 236 4.38 -9.06 2.92
N SER A 237 3.06 -9.01 2.68
CA SER A 237 2.43 -9.39 1.42
C SER A 237 2.84 -8.48 0.25
N SER A 238 3.04 -7.19 0.49
CA SER A 238 3.56 -6.25 -0.52
C SER A 238 5.00 -6.60 -0.91
N ILE A 239 5.90 -6.75 0.07
CA ILE A 239 7.30 -7.10 -0.20
C ILE A 239 7.40 -8.41 -0.99
N ALA A 240 6.60 -9.41 -0.62
CA ALA A 240 6.61 -10.75 -1.20
C ALA A 240 5.67 -10.96 -2.39
N ALA A 241 4.97 -9.94 -2.88
CA ALA A 241 3.81 -10.06 -3.76
C ALA A 241 3.99 -11.05 -4.93
N ARG A 242 5.10 -10.95 -5.68
CA ARG A 242 5.40 -11.84 -6.82
C ARG A 242 5.68 -13.26 -6.38
N GLN A 243 6.53 -13.45 -5.36
CA GLN A 243 6.90 -14.78 -4.86
C GLN A 243 5.70 -15.53 -4.25
N LEU A 244 4.75 -14.80 -3.64
CA LEU A 244 3.52 -15.39 -3.11
C LEU A 244 2.51 -15.70 -4.21
N HIS A 245 2.49 -14.92 -5.28
CA HIS A 245 1.72 -15.23 -6.47
C HIS A 245 2.23 -16.50 -7.17
N GLU A 246 3.55 -16.64 -7.35
CA GLU A 246 4.19 -17.82 -7.95
C GLU A 246 3.88 -19.11 -7.18
N SER A 247 3.70 -19.03 -5.85
CA SER A 247 3.28 -20.16 -5.01
C SER A 247 1.75 -20.35 -4.94
N ASN A 248 0.97 -19.67 -5.78
CA ASN A 248 -0.51 -19.66 -5.72
C ASN A 248 -1.05 -19.28 -4.34
N TYR A 249 -0.30 -18.45 -3.58
CA TYR A 249 -0.63 -18.04 -2.21
C TYR A 249 -0.70 -19.20 -1.22
N GLU A 250 0.07 -20.27 -1.46
CA GLU A 250 0.28 -21.37 -0.55
C GLU A 250 1.70 -21.29 0.00
N PHE A 251 1.84 -21.01 1.30
CA PHE A 251 3.12 -20.80 1.98
C PHE A 251 2.94 -20.86 3.49
N ASP A 252 4.04 -20.98 4.23
CA ASP A 252 4.00 -20.90 5.68
C ASP A 252 4.50 -19.55 6.17
N VAL A 253 3.85 -19.04 7.22
CA VAL A 253 4.31 -17.87 7.98
C VAL A 253 4.71 -18.28 9.38
N GLN A 254 5.68 -17.57 9.93
CA GLN A 254 6.08 -17.67 11.32
C GLN A 254 5.83 -16.35 12.02
N LEU A 255 5.20 -16.39 13.19
CA LEU A 255 4.97 -15.24 14.05
C LEU A 255 5.92 -15.27 15.25
N ASP A 256 6.47 -14.11 15.56
CA ASP A 256 7.09 -13.78 16.83
C ASP A 256 6.25 -12.66 17.47
N LEU A 257 5.61 -12.96 18.59
CA LEU A 257 4.69 -12.06 19.28
C LEU A 257 5.38 -11.13 20.30
N LEU A 258 6.67 -11.33 20.55
CA LEU A 258 7.51 -10.53 21.44
C LEU A 258 8.90 -10.30 20.81
N PRO A 259 8.99 -9.56 19.69
CA PRO A 259 10.23 -9.49 18.89
C PRO A 259 11.42 -8.85 19.62
N ASP A 260 11.20 -8.05 20.66
CA ASP A 260 12.26 -7.44 21.44
C ASP A 260 12.92 -8.37 22.47
N LEU A 261 12.30 -9.52 22.76
CA LEU A 261 12.86 -10.53 23.65
C LEU A 261 13.45 -11.69 22.85
N SER A 262 14.66 -12.12 23.18
CA SER A 262 15.17 -13.39 22.69
C SER A 262 14.41 -14.58 23.33
N GLN A 263 14.45 -15.75 22.69
CA GLN A 263 13.87 -16.97 23.28
C GLN A 263 14.46 -17.27 24.67
N ASP A 264 15.76 -17.08 24.85
CA ASP A 264 16.43 -17.34 26.13
C ASP A 264 15.99 -16.32 27.18
N ALA A 265 15.93 -15.03 26.84
CA ALA A 265 15.46 -14.00 27.75
C ALA A 265 14.00 -14.24 28.21
N LEU A 266 13.11 -14.63 27.28
CA LEU A 266 11.72 -14.96 27.62
C LEU A 266 11.65 -16.21 28.51
N ARG A 267 12.45 -17.22 28.22
CA ARG A 267 12.54 -18.46 29.02
C ARG A 267 13.00 -18.17 30.44
N ASP A 268 14.04 -17.36 30.60
CA ASP A 268 14.58 -17.02 31.91
C ASP A 268 13.61 -16.12 32.68
N MET A 269 12.92 -15.20 32.03
CA MET A 269 11.85 -14.39 32.64
C MET A 269 10.74 -15.28 33.21
N ILE A 270 10.23 -16.24 32.43
CA ILE A 270 9.17 -17.16 32.89
C ILE A 270 9.68 -17.99 34.09
N ARG A 271 10.92 -18.52 34.02
CA ARG A 271 11.50 -19.29 35.11
C ARG A 271 11.65 -18.48 36.41
N GLU A 272 12.04 -17.24 36.28
CA GLU A 272 12.18 -16.36 37.44
C GLU A 272 10.81 -16.07 38.06
N MET A 273 9.77 -15.83 37.25
CA MET A 273 8.40 -15.67 37.72
C MET A 273 7.87 -16.93 38.43
N CYS A 274 8.24 -18.13 37.94
CA CYS A 274 7.89 -19.39 38.59
C CYS A 274 8.53 -19.53 39.98
N LYS A 275 9.78 -19.09 40.16
CA LYS A 275 10.47 -19.10 41.46
C LYS A 275 9.90 -18.10 42.43
N GLN A 276 9.62 -16.88 41.95
CA GLN A 276 9.13 -15.79 42.80
C GLN A 276 7.67 -15.97 43.22
N HIS A 277 6.83 -16.62 42.39
CA HIS A 277 5.41 -16.73 42.58
C HIS A 277 4.85 -18.14 42.33
N PRO A 278 5.39 -19.19 43.01
CA PRO A 278 5.05 -20.58 42.70
C PRO A 278 3.56 -20.92 42.80
N ASN A 279 2.83 -20.23 43.68
CA ASN A 279 1.39 -20.46 43.92
C ASN A 279 0.47 -19.63 43.00
N LYS A 280 1.00 -18.76 42.15
CA LYS A 280 0.18 -18.03 41.16
C LYS A 280 -0.11 -18.93 39.96
N LYS A 281 -1.29 -18.72 39.34
CA LYS A 281 -1.66 -19.42 38.10
C LYS A 281 -0.86 -18.88 36.92
N ILE A 282 -0.55 -19.73 35.95
CA ILE A 282 0.15 -19.35 34.71
C ILE A 282 -0.60 -18.24 33.96
N SER A 283 -1.94 -18.25 33.98
CA SER A 283 -2.78 -17.22 33.37
C SER A 283 -2.60 -15.83 34.01
N SER A 284 -1.97 -15.73 35.17
CA SER A 284 -1.66 -14.45 35.81
C SER A 284 -0.44 -13.75 35.22
N LEU A 285 0.39 -14.44 34.42
CA LEU A 285 1.50 -13.82 33.71
C LEU A 285 0.98 -12.78 32.71
N LYS A 286 1.67 -11.68 32.61
CA LYS A 286 1.37 -10.60 31.66
C LYS A 286 2.59 -10.29 30.84
N PHE A 287 2.39 -10.19 29.54
CA PHE A 287 3.39 -9.75 28.58
C PHE A 287 2.85 -8.50 27.87
N ASP A 288 3.67 -7.48 27.77
CA ASP A 288 3.27 -6.26 27.09
C ASP A 288 2.90 -6.55 25.62
N GLY A 289 1.79 -5.98 25.17
CA GLY A 289 1.27 -6.22 23.82
C GLY A 289 0.49 -7.54 23.61
N ILE A 290 0.47 -8.47 24.57
CA ILE A 290 -0.32 -9.71 24.50
C ILE A 290 -1.57 -9.60 25.39
N SER A 291 -2.76 -9.64 24.77
CA SER A 291 -4.02 -9.62 25.52
C SER A 291 -4.22 -10.91 26.33
N THR A 292 -4.97 -10.83 27.43
CA THR A 292 -5.29 -12.02 28.26
C THR A 292 -5.88 -13.16 27.42
N ARG A 293 -6.85 -12.86 26.57
CA ARG A 293 -7.52 -13.83 25.70
C ARG A 293 -6.55 -14.54 24.73
N LEU A 294 -5.58 -13.80 24.16
CA LEU A 294 -4.55 -14.39 23.34
C LEU A 294 -3.60 -15.23 24.17
N PHE A 295 -3.19 -14.76 25.35
CA PHE A 295 -2.27 -15.50 26.21
C PHE A 295 -2.86 -16.83 26.70
N GLU A 296 -4.14 -16.86 27.07
CA GLU A 296 -4.84 -18.09 27.43
C GLU A 296 -4.81 -19.11 26.28
N ARG A 297 -5.05 -18.67 25.04
CA ARG A 297 -4.92 -19.54 23.86
C ARG A 297 -3.48 -20.05 23.66
N LEU A 298 -2.46 -19.24 23.90
CA LEU A 298 -1.05 -19.67 23.80
C LEU A 298 -0.72 -20.72 24.87
N ILE A 299 -1.27 -20.59 26.08
CA ILE A 299 -1.16 -21.59 27.16
C ILE A 299 -1.77 -22.92 26.72
N GLU A 300 -3.02 -22.90 26.23
CA GLU A 300 -3.73 -24.09 25.74
C GLU A 300 -2.94 -24.81 24.63
N LEU A 301 -2.48 -24.04 23.62
CA LEU A 301 -1.69 -24.59 22.51
C LEU A 301 -0.35 -25.19 22.95
N SER A 302 0.21 -24.74 24.07
CA SER A 302 1.42 -25.33 24.67
C SER A 302 1.13 -26.61 25.46
N GLY A 303 -0.15 -26.99 25.61
CA GLY A 303 -0.57 -28.16 26.37
C GLY A 303 -0.49 -27.95 27.87
N ILE A 304 -0.57 -26.70 28.33
CA ILE A 304 -0.59 -26.32 29.75
C ILE A 304 -2.03 -26.03 30.15
N GLU A 305 -2.45 -26.47 31.33
CA GLU A 305 -3.74 -26.08 31.88
C GLU A 305 -3.71 -24.62 32.34
N ILE A 306 -4.73 -23.82 32.00
CA ILE A 306 -4.83 -22.40 32.35
C ILE A 306 -4.79 -22.20 33.88
N SER A 307 -5.33 -23.17 34.62
CA SER A 307 -5.36 -23.18 36.10
C SER A 307 -4.07 -23.68 36.78
N GLN A 308 -3.07 -24.10 36.01
CA GLN A 308 -1.82 -24.66 36.53
C GLN A 308 -1.03 -23.60 37.32
N ASP A 309 -0.51 -24.01 38.48
CA ASP A 309 0.39 -23.17 39.28
C ASP A 309 1.76 -23.06 38.64
N LEU A 310 2.36 -21.86 38.70
CA LEU A 310 3.67 -21.57 38.15
C LEU A 310 4.78 -22.50 38.73
N GLY A 311 4.70 -22.84 40.00
CA GLY A 311 5.63 -23.75 40.67
C GLY A 311 5.64 -25.19 40.09
N ASN A 312 4.54 -25.58 39.44
CA ASN A 312 4.38 -26.91 38.83
C ASN A 312 4.74 -26.93 37.33
N LEU A 313 5.21 -25.79 36.76
CA LEU A 313 5.53 -25.67 35.35
C LEU A 313 6.83 -26.39 35.02
N SER A 314 6.75 -27.44 34.18
CA SER A 314 7.94 -28.21 33.78
C SER A 314 8.82 -27.39 32.82
N LYS A 315 10.11 -27.72 32.75
CA LYS A 315 11.03 -27.15 31.75
C LYS A 315 10.53 -27.38 30.31
N GLN A 316 9.93 -28.53 30.04
CA GLN A 316 9.39 -28.86 28.72
C GLN A 316 8.18 -27.97 28.39
N SER A 317 7.26 -27.78 29.33
CA SER A 317 6.09 -26.90 29.16
C SER A 317 6.53 -25.44 28.94
N THR A 318 7.51 -24.96 29.72
CA THR A 318 8.09 -23.62 29.53
C THR A 318 8.67 -23.46 28.13
N ASN A 319 9.45 -24.42 27.64
CA ASN A 319 10.04 -24.36 26.30
C ASN A 319 8.95 -24.32 25.21
N LYS A 320 7.93 -25.18 25.31
CA LYS A 320 6.81 -25.16 24.35
C LYS A 320 6.07 -23.84 24.33
N LEU A 321 5.80 -23.22 25.50
CA LEU A 321 5.15 -21.93 25.56
C LEU A 321 6.02 -20.84 24.92
N VAL A 322 7.33 -20.85 25.21
CA VAL A 322 8.27 -19.93 24.57
C VAL A 322 8.29 -20.11 23.05
N ASP A 323 8.34 -21.33 22.56
CA ASP A 323 8.33 -21.62 21.13
C ASP A 323 7.04 -21.13 20.44
N ILE A 324 5.89 -21.31 21.08
CA ILE A 324 4.61 -20.84 20.57
C ILE A 324 4.57 -19.30 20.56
N ILE A 325 5.07 -18.61 21.58
CA ILE A 325 5.12 -17.14 21.60
C ILE A 325 6.07 -16.61 20.53
N LYS A 326 7.22 -17.26 20.32
CA LYS A 326 8.33 -16.75 19.50
C LYS A 326 8.37 -17.28 18.07
N ALA A 327 7.76 -18.41 17.80
CA ALA A 327 7.95 -19.11 16.54
C ALA A 327 6.72 -19.89 16.07
N THR A 328 5.51 -19.40 16.36
CA THR A 328 4.28 -20.03 15.85
C THR A 328 4.28 -20.06 14.33
N LYS A 329 4.21 -21.26 13.77
CA LYS A 329 4.07 -21.46 12.32
C LYS A 329 2.61 -21.70 11.95
N MET A 330 2.20 -21.12 10.84
CA MET A 330 0.85 -21.31 10.30
C MET A 330 0.91 -21.43 8.78
N SER A 331 0.11 -22.37 8.25
CA SER A 331 0.03 -22.61 6.80
C SER A 331 -1.03 -21.69 6.17
N VAL A 332 -0.59 -20.83 5.29
CA VAL A 332 -1.45 -19.94 4.51
C VAL A 332 -2.01 -20.72 3.31
N ARG A 333 -3.30 -20.59 3.07
CA ARG A 333 -4.04 -21.18 1.95
C ARG A 333 -4.90 -20.11 1.28
N GLY A 334 -4.24 -19.24 0.52
CA GLY A 334 -4.92 -18.16 -0.19
C GLY A 334 -4.82 -16.80 0.49
N LYS A 335 -5.47 -15.85 -0.13
CA LYS A 335 -5.49 -14.45 0.30
C LYS A 335 -6.89 -13.86 0.19
N THR A 336 -7.15 -12.79 0.95
CA THR A 336 -8.33 -11.93 0.79
C THR A 336 -7.86 -10.54 0.40
N THR A 337 -8.45 -10.00 -0.67
CA THR A 337 -8.24 -8.62 -1.10
C THR A 337 -9.59 -7.91 -1.03
N PHE A 338 -9.63 -6.77 -0.38
CA PHE A 338 -10.80 -5.90 -0.44
C PHE A 338 -10.72 -5.12 -1.75
N LYS A 339 -11.75 -5.23 -2.61
CA LYS A 339 -11.75 -4.64 -3.96
C LYS A 339 -11.46 -3.13 -3.97
N GLU A 340 -11.83 -2.45 -2.91
CA GLU A 340 -11.72 -1.00 -2.79
C GLU A 340 -10.33 -0.52 -2.35
N GLU A 341 -9.57 -1.37 -1.66
CA GLU A 341 -8.20 -1.06 -1.16
C GLU A 341 -7.10 -1.78 -1.96
N PHE A 342 -7.46 -2.36 -3.10
CA PHE A 342 -6.55 -3.13 -3.93
C PHE A 342 -5.40 -2.27 -4.47
N VAL A 343 -4.17 -2.71 -4.21
CA VAL A 343 -2.93 -2.15 -4.79
C VAL A 343 -2.31 -3.20 -5.71
N THR A 344 -1.83 -2.75 -6.86
CA THR A 344 -1.23 -3.60 -7.89
C THR A 344 0.30 -3.56 -7.82
N CYS A 345 0.93 -4.71 -7.74
CA CYS A 345 2.33 -4.92 -8.08
C CYS A 345 2.40 -5.32 -9.54
N GLY A 346 3.05 -4.55 -10.39
CA GLY A 346 3.05 -4.70 -11.83
C GLY A 346 2.45 -3.48 -12.53
N GLY A 347 2.50 -3.43 -13.85
CA GLY A 347 2.07 -2.31 -14.67
C GLY A 347 3.10 -1.97 -15.74
N VAL A 348 3.15 -0.72 -16.19
CA VAL A 348 4.11 -0.26 -17.20
C VAL A 348 5.54 -0.44 -16.70
N SER A 349 6.37 -1.09 -17.52
CA SER A 349 7.77 -1.39 -17.21
C SER A 349 8.56 -0.10 -16.96
N LEU A 350 9.23 0.00 -15.82
CA LEU A 350 10.00 1.18 -15.43
C LEU A 350 11.21 1.43 -16.34
N LYS A 351 11.69 0.40 -17.05
CA LYS A 351 12.80 0.50 -18.00
C LYS A 351 12.47 1.40 -19.19
N GLU A 352 11.18 1.51 -19.53
CA GLU A 352 10.69 2.29 -20.66
C GLU A 352 10.34 3.73 -20.33
N ILE A 353 10.50 4.14 -19.07
CA ILE A 353 10.15 5.47 -18.60
C ILE A 353 11.42 6.31 -18.38
N ASP A 354 11.41 7.52 -18.90
CA ASP A 354 12.33 8.57 -18.48
C ASP A 354 11.78 9.24 -17.20
N PHE A 355 12.33 8.87 -16.04
CA PHE A 355 11.89 9.40 -14.76
C PHE A 355 12.23 10.88 -14.52
N LYS A 356 13.01 11.51 -15.40
CA LYS A 356 13.20 12.96 -15.36
C LYS A 356 11.98 13.72 -15.87
N ARG A 357 11.21 13.08 -16.79
CA ARG A 357 10.05 13.67 -17.48
C ARG A 357 8.76 12.89 -17.26
N MET A 358 8.85 11.66 -16.75
CA MET A 358 7.76 10.67 -16.72
C MET A 358 7.24 10.32 -18.12
N GLU A 359 8.05 10.48 -19.15
CA GLU A 359 7.73 10.24 -20.55
C GLU A 359 8.16 8.83 -20.99
N SER A 360 7.38 8.23 -21.86
CA SER A 360 7.75 6.97 -22.52
C SER A 360 9.00 7.16 -23.38
N LYS A 361 9.95 6.25 -23.28
CA LYS A 361 11.11 6.18 -24.20
C LYS A 361 10.75 5.58 -25.55
N VAL A 362 9.60 4.89 -25.64
CA VAL A 362 9.16 4.17 -26.85
C VAL A 362 8.19 5.02 -27.67
N VAL A 363 7.30 5.75 -26.99
CA VAL A 363 6.26 6.56 -27.65
C VAL A 363 6.42 8.02 -27.21
N PRO A 364 6.95 8.89 -28.08
CA PRO A 364 7.10 10.32 -27.78
C PRO A 364 5.77 10.98 -27.42
N ASN A 365 5.78 11.93 -26.47
CA ASN A 365 4.58 12.65 -25.99
C ASN A 365 3.54 11.79 -25.26
N LEU A 366 3.90 10.54 -24.90
CA LEU A 366 3.12 9.69 -24.02
C LEU A 366 3.77 9.65 -22.62
N PHE A 367 3.05 10.07 -21.61
CA PHE A 367 3.53 10.16 -20.23
C PHE A 367 2.75 9.21 -19.33
N PHE A 368 3.36 8.82 -18.21
CA PHE A 368 2.75 7.90 -17.24
C PHE A 368 2.91 8.42 -15.82
N ALA A 369 1.87 8.29 -14.98
CA ALA A 369 1.96 8.64 -13.58
C ALA A 369 1.05 7.81 -12.68
N GLY A 370 1.48 7.59 -11.45
CA GLY A 370 0.77 6.82 -10.43
C GLY A 370 0.86 5.31 -10.63
N GLU A 371 -0.11 4.60 -10.11
CA GLU A 371 -0.13 3.14 -9.96
C GLU A 371 -0.23 2.37 -11.31
N VAL A 372 -0.37 3.05 -12.44
CA VAL A 372 -0.25 2.41 -13.77
C VAL A 372 1.17 1.93 -14.04
N LEU A 373 2.16 2.53 -13.39
CA LEU A 373 3.56 2.12 -13.40
C LEU A 373 3.78 0.88 -12.51
N ASP A 374 4.81 0.09 -12.78
CA ASP A 374 5.25 -1.00 -11.88
C ASP A 374 5.89 -0.44 -10.60
N ILE A 375 5.16 0.42 -9.91
CA ILE A 375 5.51 1.06 -8.65
C ILE A 375 4.40 0.80 -7.65
N ASP A 376 4.73 0.18 -6.53
CA ASP A 376 3.84 0.10 -5.39
C ASP A 376 4.58 0.29 -4.07
N GLY A 377 3.94 1.03 -3.19
CA GLY A 377 4.40 1.31 -1.84
C GLY A 377 3.71 0.41 -0.81
N VAL A 378 4.31 0.29 0.35
CA VAL A 378 3.66 -0.31 1.52
C VAL A 378 2.49 0.59 1.99
N THR A 379 1.69 0.09 2.94
CA THR A 379 0.67 0.92 3.59
C THR A 379 1.31 2.12 4.30
N GLY A 380 0.59 3.25 4.38
CA GLY A 380 1.07 4.44 5.09
C GLY A 380 1.20 5.71 4.24
N GLY A 381 0.46 5.85 3.13
CA GLY A 381 0.44 7.06 2.29
C GLY A 381 1.44 7.04 1.12
N PHE A 382 2.28 6.02 1.03
CA PHE A 382 3.33 5.92 0.00
C PHE A 382 2.76 5.84 -1.43
N ASN A 383 1.68 5.09 -1.66
CA ASN A 383 1.07 4.98 -2.99
C ASN A 383 0.52 6.32 -3.49
N PHE A 384 -0.07 7.13 -2.61
CA PHE A 384 -0.48 8.47 -2.95
C PHE A 384 0.72 9.39 -3.17
N GLN A 385 1.78 9.27 -2.37
CA GLN A 385 2.99 10.06 -2.60
C GLN A 385 3.58 9.79 -3.98
N ALA A 386 3.68 8.53 -4.41
CA ALA A 386 4.12 8.22 -5.76
C ALA A 386 3.20 8.83 -6.82
N ALA A 387 1.87 8.82 -6.58
CA ALA A 387 0.90 9.41 -7.48
C ALA A 387 1.06 10.94 -7.60
N TRP A 388 1.25 11.63 -6.48
CA TRP A 388 1.47 13.08 -6.47
C TRP A 388 2.77 13.44 -7.19
N THR A 389 3.89 12.81 -6.82
CA THR A 389 5.21 13.09 -7.37
C THR A 389 5.28 12.83 -8.87
N THR A 390 4.82 11.66 -9.31
CA THR A 390 4.87 11.29 -10.73
C THR A 390 3.87 12.12 -11.54
N GLY A 391 2.70 12.43 -10.96
CA GLY A 391 1.72 13.34 -11.55
C GLY A 391 2.26 14.75 -11.74
N PHE A 392 2.93 15.30 -10.71
CA PHE A 392 3.58 16.61 -10.79
C PHE A 392 4.58 16.68 -11.96
N ILE A 393 5.49 15.68 -12.04
CA ILE A 393 6.55 15.66 -13.07
C ILE A 393 5.93 15.45 -14.44
N ALA A 394 4.99 14.50 -14.61
CA ALA A 394 4.34 14.24 -15.88
C ALA A 394 3.59 15.45 -16.41
N GLY A 395 2.81 16.12 -15.55
CA GLY A 395 2.04 17.33 -15.90
C GLY A 395 2.95 18.47 -16.34
N THR A 396 3.96 18.80 -15.52
CA THR A 396 4.93 19.85 -15.82
C THR A 396 5.72 19.55 -17.09
N SER A 397 6.19 18.32 -17.27
CA SER A 397 6.98 17.93 -18.46
C SER A 397 6.14 17.90 -19.75
N ALA A 398 4.89 17.49 -19.64
CA ALA A 398 3.99 17.48 -20.80
C ALA A 398 3.67 18.89 -21.31
N CYS A 399 3.73 19.91 -20.47
CA CYS A 399 3.52 21.30 -20.91
C CYS A 399 4.79 21.91 -21.52
N ASN A 400 5.95 21.67 -20.94
CA ASN A 400 7.22 22.33 -21.28
C ASN A 400 8.05 21.65 -22.39
N GLY A 401 7.62 20.53 -22.91
CA GLY A 401 8.24 19.79 -24.01
C GLY A 401 7.35 19.77 -25.22
#